data_d3c53b2e25465960b6e507da39cda890
#
_entry.id   d3c53b2e25465960b6e507da39cda890
#
_cell.length_a   1.000
_cell.length_b   1.000
_cell.length_c   1.000
_cell.angle_alpha   90.00
_cell.angle_beta   90.00
_cell.angle_gamma   90.00
#
_symmetry.space_group_name_H-M   'P 1'
#
loop_
_entity.id
_entity.type
_entity.pdbx_description
1 polymer ?
#
loop_
_entity_poly.entity_id
_entity_poly.type
_entity_poly.pdbx_seq_one_letter_code
_entity_poly.pdbx_strand_id
1 'polypeptide(L)'
;MRFIFIRQGVFNLVNACIRLAEKNDLNGIMQIYSAAREFMAKNGNPNQWGKVFPPKELIADDIENGRLFVIEKNGIIHGVFAFIIGVDPTYAVIESGSWLSDTEYGAIHRVASDGKIHGVLSAAVGFCLTKISHLRIDTHKDNKVMQRQILKNGFTERGTIYTDDGSPRIAYERL
;
A
#
# COMPACT_ATOMS: atom_id res chain seq x y z
N MET A 1 -7.65 20.69 7.54
CA MET A 1 -7.46 19.84 6.37
C MET A 1 -6.11 20.20 5.73
N ARG A 2 -5.08 19.37 5.87
CA ARG A 2 -3.74 19.66 5.28
C ARG A 2 -3.61 18.84 4.00
N PHE A 3 -3.71 19.51 2.86
CA PHE A 3 -3.37 18.93 1.55
C PHE A 3 -1.85 18.94 1.40
N ILE A 4 -1.25 17.78 1.15
CA ILE A 4 0.16 17.71 0.74
C ILE A 4 0.17 17.57 -0.77
N PHE A 5 0.58 18.64 -1.45
CA PHE A 5 0.81 18.61 -2.89
C PHE A 5 2.14 17.91 -3.19
N ILE A 6 2.10 16.89 -4.02
CA ILE A 6 3.28 16.15 -4.46
C ILE A 6 4.06 17.04 -5.44
N ARG A 7 5.28 17.47 -5.06
CA ARG A 7 6.19 18.21 -5.95
C ARG A 7 6.55 17.35 -7.17
N GLN A 8 6.65 18.02 -8.33
CA GLN A 8 6.97 17.48 -9.64
C GLN A 8 8.20 16.55 -9.61
N GLY A 9 7.99 15.29 -9.90
CA GLY A 9 9.01 14.30 -10.26
C GLY A 9 8.36 13.23 -11.12
N VAL A 10 8.54 13.31 -12.45
CA VAL A 10 8.39 12.25 -13.48
C VAL A 10 7.05 11.47 -13.56
N PHE A 11 6.02 11.78 -12.80
CA PHE A 11 4.73 11.08 -12.84
C PHE A 11 3.59 12.04 -13.22
N ASN A 12 2.65 11.56 -14.01
CA ASN A 12 1.44 12.27 -14.47
C ASN A 12 0.44 12.59 -13.32
N LEU A 13 0.98 12.92 -12.13
CA LEU A 13 0.26 13.28 -10.90
C LEU A 13 0.12 14.81 -10.72
N VAL A 14 0.25 15.58 -11.78
CA VAL A 14 -0.07 17.00 -11.75
C VAL A 14 -1.52 17.13 -11.26
N ASN A 15 -1.72 17.91 -10.19
CA ASN A 15 -2.98 18.11 -9.49
C ASN A 15 -3.52 16.88 -8.71
N ALA A 16 -2.70 15.87 -8.40
CA ALA A 16 -3.09 14.83 -7.45
C ALA A 16 -2.77 15.27 -6.02
N CYS A 17 -3.64 14.93 -5.08
CA CYS A 17 -3.44 15.11 -3.65
C CYS A 17 -3.58 13.78 -2.91
N ILE A 18 -2.89 13.65 -1.77
CA ILE A 18 -3.09 12.55 -0.83
C ILE A 18 -3.77 13.12 0.42
N ARG A 19 -4.85 12.49 0.83
CA ARG A 19 -5.59 12.84 2.03
C ARG A 19 -6.04 11.59 2.78
N LEU A 20 -6.41 11.74 4.03
CA LEU A 20 -7.12 10.69 4.76
C LEU A 20 -8.42 10.34 4.04
N ALA A 21 -8.75 9.05 4.03
CA ALA A 21 -10.04 8.58 3.57
C ALA A 21 -11.13 8.98 4.57
N GLU A 22 -12.31 9.29 4.07
CA GLU A 22 -13.50 9.63 4.84
C GLU A 22 -14.57 8.55 4.67
N LYS A 23 -15.53 8.47 5.58
CA LYS A 23 -16.64 7.47 5.52
C LYS A 23 -17.39 7.48 4.18
N ASN A 24 -17.53 8.65 3.58
CA ASN A 24 -18.20 8.81 2.28
C ASN A 24 -17.38 8.23 1.11
N ASP A 25 -16.08 8.03 1.27
CA ASP A 25 -15.21 7.45 0.24
C ASP A 25 -15.34 5.93 0.14
N LEU A 26 -15.87 5.27 1.18
CA LEU A 26 -15.84 3.82 1.35
C LEU A 26 -16.35 3.06 0.11
N ASN A 27 -17.45 3.49 -0.49
CA ASN A 27 -17.98 2.80 -1.67
C ASN A 27 -17.04 2.93 -2.89
N GLY A 28 -16.47 4.11 -3.12
CA GLY A 28 -15.48 4.33 -4.19
C GLY A 28 -14.21 3.53 -3.97
N ILE A 29 -13.72 3.48 -2.72
CA ILE A 29 -12.55 2.68 -2.34
C ILE A 29 -12.79 1.20 -2.60
N MET A 30 -13.96 0.65 -2.27
CA MET A 30 -14.29 -0.74 -2.53
C MET A 30 -14.33 -1.07 -4.03
N GLN A 31 -14.72 -0.11 -4.89
CA GLN A 31 -14.64 -0.27 -6.35
C GLN A 31 -13.17 -0.33 -6.82
N ILE A 32 -12.27 0.47 -6.25
CA ILE A 32 -10.83 0.41 -6.54
C ILE A 32 -10.27 -0.95 -6.15
N TYR A 33 -10.61 -1.49 -4.97
CA TYR A 33 -10.19 -2.83 -4.57
C TYR A 33 -10.74 -3.91 -5.49
N SER A 34 -11.97 -3.79 -5.98
CA SER A 34 -12.52 -4.72 -6.96
C SER A 34 -11.72 -4.71 -8.27
N ALA A 35 -11.44 -3.53 -8.81
CA ALA A 35 -10.62 -3.39 -10.02
C ALA A 35 -9.19 -3.94 -9.82
N ALA A 36 -8.59 -3.71 -8.64
CA ALA A 36 -7.27 -4.22 -8.30
C ALA A 36 -7.25 -5.76 -8.24
N ARG A 37 -8.26 -6.41 -7.65
CA ARG A 37 -8.39 -7.88 -7.64
C ARG A 37 -8.50 -8.46 -9.05
N GLU A 38 -9.30 -7.84 -9.92
CA GLU A 38 -9.41 -8.27 -11.31
C GLU A 38 -8.07 -8.14 -12.05
N PHE A 39 -7.38 -7.02 -11.85
CA PHE A 39 -6.05 -6.81 -12.42
C PHE A 39 -5.05 -7.87 -11.92
N MET A 40 -5.02 -8.13 -10.62
CA MET A 40 -4.14 -9.15 -10.01
C MET A 40 -4.42 -10.53 -10.61
N ALA A 41 -5.68 -10.96 -10.70
CA ALA A 41 -6.06 -12.24 -11.26
C ALA A 41 -5.63 -12.38 -12.74
N LYS A 42 -5.84 -11.34 -13.54
CA LYS A 42 -5.43 -11.30 -14.97
C LYS A 42 -3.91 -11.33 -15.16
N ASN A 43 -3.15 -10.89 -14.14
CA ASN A 43 -1.69 -10.83 -14.18
C ASN A 43 -0.99 -11.95 -13.37
N GLY A 44 -1.66 -13.09 -13.16
CA GLY A 44 -1.07 -14.29 -12.57
C GLY A 44 -1.02 -14.31 -11.05
N ASN A 45 -1.72 -13.40 -10.37
CA ASN A 45 -1.79 -13.34 -8.92
C ASN A 45 -3.25 -13.41 -8.39
N PRO A 46 -3.98 -14.51 -8.65
CA PRO A 46 -5.39 -14.61 -8.25
C PRO A 46 -5.59 -14.82 -6.75
N ASN A 47 -4.56 -15.29 -6.04
CA ASN A 47 -4.71 -15.84 -4.69
C ASN A 47 -4.39 -14.83 -3.57
N GLN A 48 -3.59 -13.79 -3.82
CA GLN A 48 -3.16 -12.85 -2.77
C GLN A 48 -4.34 -12.19 -2.04
N TRP A 49 -5.33 -11.73 -2.78
CA TRP A 49 -6.54 -11.12 -2.24
C TRP A 49 -7.80 -11.92 -2.54
N GLY A 50 -7.68 -12.97 -3.36
CA GLY A 50 -8.81 -13.78 -3.76
C GLY A 50 -9.94 -12.93 -4.37
N LYS A 51 -11.18 -13.25 -3.98
CA LYS A 51 -12.37 -12.55 -4.51
C LYS A 51 -12.90 -11.44 -3.62
N VAL A 52 -12.51 -11.42 -2.34
CA VAL A 52 -13.20 -10.60 -1.32
C VAL A 52 -12.28 -9.71 -0.48
N PHE A 53 -10.98 -10.00 -0.41
CA PHE A 53 -10.08 -9.19 0.40
C PHE A 53 -9.70 -7.87 -0.30
N PRO A 54 -9.53 -6.77 0.41
CA PRO A 54 -9.86 -6.59 1.83
C PRO A 54 -11.40 -6.51 2.02
N PRO A 55 -11.93 -7.05 3.14
CA PRO A 55 -13.35 -6.93 3.46
C PRO A 55 -13.70 -5.49 3.81
N LYS A 56 -14.97 -5.14 3.61
CA LYS A 56 -15.47 -3.77 3.81
C LYS A 56 -15.30 -3.28 5.24
N GLU A 57 -15.43 -4.18 6.20
CA GLU A 57 -15.30 -3.92 7.64
C GLU A 57 -13.88 -3.49 8.00
N LEU A 58 -12.86 -4.15 7.44
CA LEU A 58 -11.45 -3.79 7.62
C LEU A 58 -11.17 -2.37 7.06
N ILE A 59 -11.72 -2.05 5.91
CA ILE A 59 -11.55 -0.73 5.30
C ILE A 59 -12.26 0.35 6.10
N ALA A 60 -13.46 0.06 6.63
CA ALA A 60 -14.17 0.97 7.50
C ALA A 60 -13.40 1.24 8.80
N ASP A 61 -12.82 0.20 9.41
CA ASP A 61 -11.96 0.32 10.58
C ASP A 61 -10.69 1.15 10.31
N ASP A 62 -10.04 0.92 9.17
CA ASP A 62 -8.88 1.73 8.76
C ASP A 62 -9.23 3.21 8.56
N ILE A 63 -10.43 3.51 8.03
CA ILE A 63 -10.93 4.88 7.90
C ILE A 63 -11.16 5.50 9.28
N GLU A 64 -11.85 4.78 10.16
CA GLU A 64 -12.20 5.27 11.50
C GLU A 64 -10.95 5.55 12.36
N ASN A 65 -9.92 4.72 12.22
CA ASN A 65 -8.65 4.87 12.92
C ASN A 65 -7.64 5.79 12.21
N GLY A 66 -8.02 6.46 11.11
CA GLY A 66 -7.15 7.40 10.40
C GLY A 66 -5.91 6.76 9.76
N ARG A 67 -6.00 5.48 9.39
CA ARG A 67 -4.89 4.69 8.80
C ARG A 67 -4.98 4.58 7.28
N LEU A 68 -6.13 4.89 6.68
CA LEU A 68 -6.36 4.77 5.24
C LEU A 68 -6.20 6.14 4.55
N PHE A 69 -5.47 6.15 3.46
CA PHE A 69 -5.23 7.32 2.62
C PHE A 69 -5.71 7.08 1.20
N VAL A 70 -6.21 8.13 0.56
CA VAL A 70 -6.61 8.11 -0.84
C VAL A 70 -5.74 9.05 -1.66
N ILE A 71 -5.51 8.67 -2.91
CA ILE A 71 -4.86 9.49 -3.93
C ILE A 71 -5.97 9.98 -4.86
N GLU A 72 -6.26 11.27 -4.75
CA GLU A 72 -7.32 11.93 -5.46
C GLU A 72 -6.76 12.84 -6.56
N LYS A 73 -7.37 12.83 -7.72
CA LYS A 73 -7.06 13.74 -8.82
C LYS A 73 -8.36 14.28 -9.42
N ASN A 74 -8.48 15.61 -9.47
CA ASN A 74 -9.68 16.30 -9.98
C ASN A 74 -11.00 15.84 -9.30
N GLY A 75 -10.97 15.62 -7.98
CA GLY A 75 -12.13 15.18 -7.20
C GLY A 75 -12.46 13.69 -7.36
N ILE A 76 -11.64 12.91 -8.04
CA ILE A 76 -11.84 11.46 -8.26
C ILE A 76 -10.71 10.69 -7.57
N ILE A 77 -11.06 9.67 -6.78
CA ILE A 77 -10.12 8.77 -6.14
C ILE A 77 -9.63 7.73 -7.16
N HIS A 78 -8.33 7.63 -7.32
CA HIS A 78 -7.67 6.71 -8.25
C HIS A 78 -6.75 5.71 -7.57
N GLY A 79 -6.41 5.95 -6.32
CA GLY A 79 -5.53 5.08 -5.54
C GLY A 79 -5.88 5.10 -4.06
N VAL A 80 -5.51 4.04 -3.37
CA VAL A 80 -5.72 3.89 -1.93
C VAL A 80 -4.57 3.10 -1.33
N PHE A 81 -4.19 3.41 -0.10
CA PHE A 81 -3.21 2.65 0.70
C PHE A 81 -3.47 2.85 2.18
N ALA A 82 -3.16 1.84 2.99
CA ALA A 82 -3.10 1.98 4.42
C ALA A 82 -1.66 2.25 4.86
N PHE A 83 -1.49 3.09 5.90
CA PHE A 83 -0.20 3.44 6.45
C PHE A 83 -0.28 3.48 7.98
N ILE A 84 0.60 2.69 8.61
CA ILE A 84 0.62 2.48 10.06
C ILE A 84 2.05 2.72 10.54
N ILE A 85 2.26 3.63 11.49
CA ILE A 85 3.56 3.83 12.15
C ILE A 85 3.53 3.09 13.48
N GLY A 86 4.59 2.32 13.75
CA GLY A 86 4.76 1.54 14.96
C GLY A 86 4.83 0.03 14.70
N VAL A 87 4.66 -0.75 15.74
CA VAL A 87 4.77 -2.22 15.67
C VAL A 87 3.59 -2.81 14.91
N ASP A 88 3.89 -3.52 13.84
CA ASP A 88 2.92 -4.34 13.10
C ASP A 88 3.16 -5.82 13.45
N PRO A 89 2.16 -6.54 14.01
CA PRO A 89 2.32 -7.94 14.36
C PRO A 89 2.76 -8.83 13.19
N THR A 90 2.34 -8.53 11.96
CA THR A 90 2.71 -9.26 10.76
C THR A 90 4.23 -9.24 10.50
N TYR A 91 4.92 -8.20 10.98
CA TYR A 91 6.36 -8.02 10.80
C TYR A 91 7.19 -8.41 12.04
N ALA A 92 6.56 -8.97 13.08
CA ALA A 92 7.26 -9.40 14.30
C ALA A 92 8.22 -10.57 14.05
N VAL A 93 7.86 -11.47 13.13
CA VAL A 93 8.68 -12.63 12.75
C VAL A 93 9.01 -12.56 11.28
N ILE A 94 10.30 -12.70 10.96
CA ILE A 94 10.80 -12.82 9.59
C ILE A 94 11.66 -14.07 9.46
N GLU A 95 11.43 -14.85 8.41
CA GLU A 95 12.17 -16.06 8.10
C GLU A 95 13.02 -15.88 6.83
N SER A 96 14.06 -16.71 6.70
CA SER A 96 14.95 -16.70 5.54
C SER A 96 15.61 -15.34 5.28
N GLY A 97 15.81 -14.56 6.35
CA GLY A 97 16.40 -13.23 6.29
C GLY A 97 16.30 -12.49 7.62
N SER A 98 16.49 -11.18 7.58
CA SER A 98 16.41 -10.31 8.75
C SER A 98 16.09 -8.88 8.36
N TRP A 99 15.46 -8.13 9.26
CA TRP A 99 15.30 -6.68 9.12
C TRP A 99 16.66 -5.96 9.21
N LEU A 100 16.78 -4.83 8.55
CA LEU A 100 18.00 -4.00 8.60
C LEU A 100 18.10 -3.20 9.90
N SER A 101 16.96 -2.88 10.50
CA SER A 101 16.89 -2.03 11.68
C SER A 101 15.68 -2.38 12.55
N ASP A 102 15.88 -2.24 13.87
CA ASP A 102 14.83 -2.38 14.88
C ASP A 102 14.21 -1.02 15.29
N THR A 103 14.57 0.07 14.58
CA THR A 103 13.97 1.37 14.83
C THR A 103 12.49 1.38 14.44
N GLU A 104 11.74 2.34 14.97
CA GLU A 104 10.34 2.55 14.57
C GLU A 104 10.23 2.69 13.06
N TYR A 105 9.20 2.09 12.48
CA TYR A 105 8.98 2.06 11.05
C TYR A 105 7.51 2.36 10.69
N GLY A 106 7.31 2.72 9.43
CA GLY A 106 5.98 2.82 8.84
C GLY A 106 5.72 1.63 7.93
N ALA A 107 4.60 0.93 8.16
CA ALA A 107 4.14 -0.18 7.32
C ALA A 107 3.14 0.32 6.28
N ILE A 108 3.38 0.00 5.00
CA ILE A 108 2.48 0.34 3.89
C ILE A 108 1.71 -0.92 3.48
N HIS A 109 0.40 -0.89 3.61
CA HIS A 109 -0.46 -2.02 3.34
C HIS A 109 -1.55 -1.70 2.31
N ARG A 110 -2.12 -2.74 1.71
CA ARG A 110 -3.34 -2.70 0.91
C ARG A 110 -3.32 -1.63 -0.20
N VAL A 111 -2.16 -1.43 -0.82
CA VAL A 111 -2.02 -0.48 -1.95
C VAL A 111 -2.83 -0.97 -3.15
N ALA A 112 -3.74 -0.13 -3.63
CA ALA A 112 -4.54 -0.43 -4.80
C ALA A 112 -4.71 0.80 -5.70
N SER A 113 -4.99 0.55 -6.99
CA SER A 113 -5.26 1.57 -8.00
C SER A 113 -6.37 1.10 -8.94
N ASP A 114 -7.13 2.06 -9.49
CA ASP A 114 -8.09 1.80 -10.56
C ASP A 114 -7.42 1.66 -11.96
N GLY A 115 -6.10 1.79 -12.03
CA GLY A 115 -5.31 1.68 -13.26
C GLY A 115 -5.35 2.91 -14.17
N LYS A 116 -6.12 3.95 -13.86
CA LYS A 116 -6.27 5.15 -14.70
C LYS A 116 -5.16 6.17 -14.52
N ILE A 117 -4.44 6.10 -13.41
CA ILE A 117 -3.24 6.91 -13.16
C ILE A 117 -2.04 6.01 -12.86
N HIS A 118 -0.85 6.48 -13.20
CA HIS A 118 0.39 5.75 -12.93
C HIS A 118 1.09 6.29 -11.69
N GLY A 119 1.94 5.46 -11.05
CA GLY A 119 2.79 5.90 -9.94
C GLY A 119 2.12 5.93 -8.58
N VAL A 120 0.99 5.23 -8.38
CA VAL A 120 0.26 5.18 -7.11
C VAL A 120 1.17 4.74 -5.96
N LEU A 121 1.94 3.63 -6.11
CA LEU A 121 2.88 3.21 -5.06
C LEU A 121 3.97 4.27 -4.81
N SER A 122 4.53 4.87 -5.87
CA SER A 122 5.57 5.89 -5.69
C SER A 122 5.05 7.14 -4.97
N ALA A 123 3.80 7.52 -5.24
CA ALA A 123 3.15 8.61 -4.52
C ALA A 123 2.91 8.26 -3.04
N ALA A 124 2.43 7.03 -2.76
CA ALA A 124 2.25 6.54 -1.40
C ALA A 124 3.59 6.52 -0.64
N VAL A 125 4.64 5.96 -1.22
CA VAL A 125 5.99 5.93 -0.61
C VAL A 125 6.51 7.34 -0.37
N GLY A 126 6.42 8.23 -1.35
CA GLY A 126 6.82 9.64 -1.19
C GLY A 126 6.09 10.35 -0.05
N PHE A 127 4.78 10.10 0.10
CA PHE A 127 3.99 10.62 1.21
C PHE A 127 4.46 10.03 2.55
N CYS A 128 4.63 8.72 2.65
CA CYS A 128 5.05 8.04 3.88
C CYS A 128 6.43 8.53 4.34
N LEU A 129 7.36 8.76 3.40
CA LEU A 129 8.69 9.32 3.70
C LEU A 129 8.66 10.76 4.26
N THR A 130 7.56 11.50 4.10
CA THR A 130 7.38 12.78 4.80
C THR A 130 7.05 12.61 6.28
N LYS A 131 6.74 11.39 6.72
CA LYS A 131 6.33 11.05 8.09
C LYS A 131 7.43 10.32 8.85
N ILE A 132 8.06 9.33 8.20
CA ILE A 132 9.12 8.50 8.77
C ILE A 132 10.02 7.99 7.63
N SER A 133 11.33 7.91 7.88
CA SER A 133 12.29 7.46 6.86
C SER A 133 12.34 5.94 6.71
N HIS A 134 12.13 5.20 7.80
CA HIS A 134 12.15 3.74 7.81
C HIS A 134 10.78 3.17 7.42
N LEU A 135 10.72 2.47 6.29
CA LEU A 135 9.48 1.90 5.75
C LEU A 135 9.60 0.40 5.53
N ARG A 136 8.50 -0.32 5.79
CA ARG A 136 8.33 -1.75 5.46
C ARG A 136 7.10 -1.94 4.58
N ILE A 137 7.17 -2.94 3.70
CA ILE A 137 6.08 -3.34 2.81
C ILE A 137 6.25 -4.82 2.46
N ASP A 138 5.17 -5.50 2.16
CA ASP A 138 5.19 -6.89 1.70
C ASP A 138 4.34 -7.10 0.45
N THR A 139 4.58 -8.22 -0.22
CA THR A 139 3.69 -8.67 -1.30
C THR A 139 3.80 -10.17 -1.54
N HIS A 140 2.81 -10.75 -2.22
CA HIS A 140 2.82 -12.16 -2.57
C HIS A 140 3.86 -12.48 -3.66
N LYS A 141 4.40 -13.71 -3.63
CA LYS A 141 5.40 -14.19 -4.60
C LYS A 141 4.95 -14.10 -6.06
N ASP A 142 3.63 -14.19 -6.30
CA ASP A 142 3.06 -14.13 -7.65
C ASP A 142 2.77 -12.70 -8.11
N ASN A 143 2.84 -11.70 -7.22
CA ASN A 143 2.61 -10.31 -7.57
C ASN A 143 3.87 -9.66 -8.17
N LYS A 144 4.26 -10.10 -9.36
CA LYS A 144 5.47 -9.62 -10.04
C LYS A 144 5.42 -8.12 -10.37
N VAL A 145 4.22 -7.60 -10.56
CA VAL A 145 4.03 -6.15 -10.80
C VAL A 145 4.41 -5.36 -9.56
N MET A 146 3.86 -5.73 -8.39
CA MET A 146 4.13 -5.05 -7.12
C MET A 146 5.61 -5.20 -6.72
N GLN A 147 6.20 -6.40 -6.84
CA GLN A 147 7.63 -6.64 -6.56
C GLN A 147 8.52 -5.64 -7.30
N ARG A 148 8.32 -5.50 -8.63
CA ARG A 148 9.09 -4.54 -9.45
C ARG A 148 8.88 -3.09 -9.00
N GLN A 149 7.65 -2.72 -8.63
CA GLN A 149 7.37 -1.37 -8.16
C GLN A 149 8.00 -1.10 -6.79
N ILE A 150 7.99 -2.06 -5.88
CA ILE A 150 8.63 -1.97 -4.55
C ILE A 150 10.13 -1.74 -4.71
N LEU A 151 10.81 -2.57 -5.50
CA LEU A 151 12.25 -2.43 -5.77
C LEU A 151 12.58 -1.08 -6.43
N LYS A 152 11.77 -0.64 -7.40
CA LYS A 152 11.93 0.67 -8.07
C LYS A 152 11.80 1.85 -7.09
N ASN A 153 11.08 1.69 -5.99
CA ASN A 153 10.95 2.70 -4.95
C ASN A 153 12.03 2.61 -3.85
N GLY A 154 13.10 1.87 -4.09
CA GLY A 154 14.29 1.84 -3.23
C GLY A 154 14.19 0.91 -2.03
N PHE A 155 13.21 0.01 -2.02
CA PHE A 155 13.17 -1.06 -1.02
C PHE A 155 14.10 -2.21 -1.41
N THR A 156 14.56 -2.95 -0.41
CA THR A 156 15.33 -4.19 -0.57
C THR A 156 14.55 -5.36 0.02
N GLU A 157 14.62 -6.51 -0.65
CA GLU A 157 14.04 -7.76 -0.14
C GLU A 157 14.76 -8.19 1.13
N ARG A 158 14.00 -8.62 2.14
CA ARG A 158 14.53 -8.94 3.46
C ARG A 158 14.32 -10.38 3.90
N GLY A 159 13.30 -11.06 3.39
CA GLY A 159 12.95 -12.43 3.77
C GLY A 159 11.46 -12.70 3.60
N THR A 160 10.94 -13.62 4.38
CA THR A 160 9.53 -14.03 4.34
C THR A 160 8.84 -13.72 5.66
N ILE A 161 7.67 -13.10 5.58
CA ILE A 161 6.74 -12.91 6.70
C ILE A 161 5.44 -13.69 6.42
N TYR A 162 4.59 -13.83 7.41
CA TYR A 162 3.31 -14.50 7.28
C TYR A 162 2.17 -13.59 7.72
N THR A 163 1.12 -13.54 6.93
CA THR A 163 -0.11 -12.86 7.27
C THR A 163 -0.92 -13.69 8.27
N ASP A 164 -1.95 -13.12 8.90
CA ASP A 164 -2.76 -13.77 9.95
C ASP A 164 -3.36 -15.11 9.52
N ASP A 165 -3.61 -15.29 8.21
CA ASP A 165 -4.08 -16.55 7.63
C ASP A 165 -2.94 -17.55 7.32
N GLY A 166 -1.71 -17.25 7.73
CA GLY A 166 -0.53 -18.07 7.46
C GLY A 166 0.01 -17.98 6.04
N SER A 167 -0.51 -17.08 5.21
CA SER A 167 -0.06 -16.93 3.83
C SER A 167 1.31 -16.23 3.77
N PRO A 168 2.32 -16.83 3.08
CA PRO A 168 3.66 -16.25 3.00
C PRO A 168 3.67 -15.00 2.11
N ARG A 169 4.47 -14.02 2.52
CA ARG A 169 4.75 -12.78 1.78
C ARG A 169 6.25 -12.52 1.72
N ILE A 170 6.69 -11.98 0.60
CA ILE A 170 8.05 -11.45 0.49
C ILE A 170 8.05 -10.10 1.18
N ALA A 171 8.92 -9.95 2.17
CA ALA A 171 9.07 -8.75 2.96
C ALA A 171 10.16 -7.84 2.38
N TYR A 172 9.92 -6.55 2.41
CA TYR A 172 10.82 -5.52 1.91
C TYR A 172 10.97 -4.40 2.92
N GLU A 173 12.17 -3.80 2.97
CA GLU A 173 12.51 -2.71 3.87
C GLU A 173 13.30 -1.62 3.14
N ARG A 174 13.09 -0.39 3.57
CA ARG A 174 13.81 0.80 3.14
C ARG A 174 14.14 1.67 4.35
N LEU A 175 15.42 2.06 4.49
CA LEU A 175 15.93 3.05 5.45
C LEU A 175 16.13 4.42 4.80
#